data_20fc8fd83cb48846bfa99ea254d8e60f
#
_entry.id   20fc8fd83cb48846bfa99ea254d8e60f
#
_cell.length_a   1.000
_cell.length_b   1.000
_cell.length_c   1.000
_cell.angle_alpha   90.00
_cell.angle_beta   90.00
_cell.angle_gamma   90.00
#
_symmetry.space_group_name_H-M   'P 1'
#
loop_
_entity.id
_entity.type
_entity.pdbx_description
1 polymer ?
#
loop_
_entity_poly.entity_id
_entity_poly.type
_entity_poly.pdbx_seq_one_letter_code
_entity_poly.pdbx_strand_id
1 'polypeptide(L)'
;MTQGLTRRNQYTYTLTILITPMNPGRLGIYGGTFNPIHTGHLIIAQEIYEQCKLDRLLFIPSARPPHKHHANISAPEHRYQMVELAIRDDARFEVSDLEIHRPGLSYTVETLTALHHLYGSSSLFFIIGADSLLEIDTWREPDQVFELATIVVVPRPGVDAYKANVRWRDQILMVPSPEVDISSTDIRKRVEAGQQIQYLVPHQVEAYIRENGLYKSGGN
;
A
#
# COMPACT_ATOMS: atom_id res chain seq x y z
N MET A 1 -54.47 26.55 15.33
CA MET A 1 -53.64 25.40 15.74
C MET A 1 -52.79 25.01 14.54
N THR A 2 -51.58 25.47 14.53
CA THR A 2 -50.62 25.28 13.42
C THR A 2 -49.56 24.31 13.91
N GLN A 3 -49.54 23.08 13.37
CA GLN A 3 -48.51 22.09 13.66
C GLN A 3 -47.32 22.36 12.75
N GLY A 4 -46.19 22.66 13.38
CA GLY A 4 -44.90 22.79 12.71
C GLY A 4 -44.33 21.44 12.33
N LEU A 5 -44.09 21.24 11.02
CA LEU A 5 -43.36 20.10 10.48
C LEU A 5 -41.87 20.37 10.54
N THR A 6 -41.20 19.72 11.44
CA THR A 6 -39.71 19.68 11.48
C THR A 6 -39.22 18.78 10.38
N ARG A 7 -38.55 19.33 9.37
CA ARG A 7 -37.84 18.57 8.34
C ARG A 7 -36.57 17.96 8.94
N ARG A 8 -36.55 16.63 9.11
CA ARG A 8 -35.33 15.86 9.35
C ARG A 8 -34.59 15.71 8.01
N ASN A 9 -33.40 16.27 7.97
CA ASN A 9 -32.47 16.11 6.86
C ASN A 9 -31.88 14.69 6.93
N GLN A 10 -32.43 13.76 6.13
CA GLN A 10 -31.87 12.41 5.95
C GLN A 10 -30.96 12.44 4.72
N TYR A 11 -29.68 12.71 4.92
CA TYR A 11 -28.69 12.37 3.92
C TYR A 11 -28.39 10.87 4.04
N THR A 12 -29.11 10.09 3.26
CA THR A 12 -28.78 8.69 3.02
C THR A 12 -27.66 8.68 1.97
N TYR A 13 -26.43 8.54 2.43
CA TYR A 13 -25.33 8.24 1.52
C TYR A 13 -25.49 6.78 1.06
N THR A 14 -26.11 6.60 -0.08
CA THR A 14 -26.10 5.31 -0.77
C THR A 14 -24.71 5.17 -1.39
N LEU A 15 -23.83 4.45 -0.67
CA LEU A 15 -22.56 3.99 -1.22
C LEU A 15 -22.89 2.93 -2.27
N THR A 16 -23.17 3.35 -3.51
CA THR A 16 -23.25 2.43 -4.63
C THR A 16 -21.82 2.05 -5.03
N ILE A 17 -21.23 1.14 -4.26
CA ILE A 17 -20.09 0.40 -4.76
C ILE A 17 -20.66 -0.46 -5.89
N LEU A 18 -20.38 -0.08 -7.12
CA LEU A 18 -20.52 -0.98 -8.27
C LEU A 18 -19.50 -2.12 -8.07
N ILE A 19 -19.85 -3.07 -7.22
CA ILE A 19 -19.14 -4.34 -7.13
C ILE A 19 -19.51 -5.07 -8.43
N THR A 20 -18.71 -4.86 -9.47
CA THR A 20 -18.66 -5.84 -10.53
C THR A 20 -18.22 -7.13 -9.85
N PRO A 21 -19.01 -8.23 -9.87
CA PRO A 21 -18.58 -9.49 -9.29
C PRO A 21 -17.26 -9.87 -9.97
N MET A 22 -16.16 -9.71 -9.24
CA MET A 22 -14.87 -10.15 -9.73
C MET A 22 -14.94 -11.66 -9.86
N ASN A 23 -14.78 -12.17 -11.07
CA ASN A 23 -14.47 -13.58 -11.26
C ASN A 23 -13.29 -13.94 -10.33
N PRO A 24 -13.28 -15.15 -9.77
CA PRO A 24 -12.15 -15.58 -8.96
C PRO A 24 -10.88 -15.43 -9.77
N GLY A 25 -10.09 -14.44 -9.40
CA GLY A 25 -8.89 -13.99 -10.09
C GLY A 25 -7.72 -13.93 -9.13
N ARG A 26 -6.60 -13.47 -9.64
CA ARG A 26 -5.35 -13.30 -8.92
C ARG A 26 -5.20 -11.82 -8.52
N LEU A 27 -5.37 -11.51 -7.23
CA LEU A 27 -5.30 -10.15 -6.71
C LEU A 27 -3.98 -9.90 -6.00
N GLY A 28 -3.16 -9.00 -6.54
CA GLY A 28 -1.96 -8.50 -5.86
C GLY A 28 -2.33 -7.47 -4.79
N ILE A 29 -1.67 -7.52 -3.65
CA ILE A 29 -1.86 -6.61 -2.53
C ILE A 29 -0.50 -6.02 -2.18
N TYR A 30 -0.31 -4.75 -2.48
CA TYR A 30 0.93 -4.05 -2.19
C TYR A 30 0.70 -3.08 -1.02
N GLY A 31 0.92 -3.60 0.20
CA GLY A 31 0.88 -2.81 1.42
C GLY A 31 2.14 -1.97 1.59
N GLY A 32 2.00 -0.74 2.06
CA GLY A 32 3.17 0.09 2.31
C GLY A 32 2.85 1.42 2.96
N THR A 33 3.87 2.07 3.52
CA THR A 33 3.69 3.42 4.07
C THR A 33 3.53 4.45 2.96
N PHE A 34 4.23 4.26 1.82
CA PHE A 34 4.23 5.17 0.66
C PHE A 34 4.40 6.65 1.05
N ASN A 35 5.52 6.97 1.69
CA ASN A 35 5.79 8.30 2.25
C ASN A 35 7.03 9.00 1.65
N PRO A 36 6.99 9.37 0.34
CA PRO A 36 5.98 9.14 -0.67
C PRO A 36 6.10 7.80 -1.41
N ILE A 37 5.10 7.49 -2.25
CA ILE A 37 5.25 6.52 -3.34
C ILE A 37 6.30 7.05 -4.33
N HIS A 38 7.05 6.15 -4.96
CA HIS A 38 8.13 6.52 -5.90
C HIS A 38 8.25 5.53 -7.05
N THR A 39 9.03 5.89 -8.07
CA THR A 39 9.24 5.09 -9.29
C THR A 39 9.66 3.65 -8.99
N GLY A 40 10.48 3.42 -7.97
CA GLY A 40 10.86 2.06 -7.55
C GLY A 40 9.66 1.19 -7.12
N HIS A 41 8.65 1.76 -6.45
CA HIS A 41 7.42 1.01 -6.12
C HIS A 41 6.65 0.61 -7.38
N LEU A 42 6.58 1.48 -8.39
CA LEU A 42 5.84 1.22 -9.62
C LEU A 42 6.55 0.15 -10.48
N ILE A 43 7.88 0.17 -10.54
CA ILE A 43 8.67 -0.88 -11.21
C ILE A 43 8.40 -2.24 -10.56
N ILE A 44 8.47 -2.31 -9.23
CA ILE A 44 8.17 -3.54 -8.48
C ILE A 44 6.74 -4.00 -8.75
N ALA A 45 5.77 -3.10 -8.72
CA ALA A 45 4.36 -3.43 -8.96
C ALA A 45 4.15 -4.02 -10.36
N GLN A 46 4.79 -3.45 -11.39
CA GLN A 46 4.74 -3.96 -12.75
C GLN A 46 5.33 -5.37 -12.85
N GLU A 47 6.54 -5.59 -12.32
CA GLU A 47 7.20 -6.89 -12.35
C GLU A 47 6.35 -7.98 -11.69
N ILE A 48 5.79 -7.69 -10.53
CA ILE A 48 4.95 -8.64 -9.81
C ILE A 48 3.65 -8.90 -10.57
N TYR A 49 3.03 -7.86 -11.12
CA TYR A 49 1.82 -8.00 -11.92
C TYR A 49 2.03 -9.00 -13.06
N GLU A 50 3.12 -8.88 -13.80
CA GLU A 50 3.44 -9.73 -14.93
C GLU A 50 3.86 -11.14 -14.51
N GLN A 51 4.82 -11.26 -13.60
CA GLN A 51 5.38 -12.55 -13.20
C GLN A 51 4.38 -13.42 -12.41
N CYS A 52 3.56 -12.79 -11.58
CA CYS A 52 2.49 -13.48 -10.84
C CYS A 52 1.20 -13.62 -11.66
N LYS A 53 1.14 -13.11 -12.90
CA LYS A 53 -0.05 -13.12 -13.77
C LYS A 53 -1.28 -12.62 -13.01
N LEU A 54 -1.14 -11.47 -12.37
CA LEU A 54 -2.24 -10.88 -11.61
C LEU A 54 -3.30 -10.33 -12.57
N ASP A 55 -4.57 -10.37 -12.16
CA ASP A 55 -5.65 -9.71 -12.88
C ASP A 55 -5.73 -8.24 -12.46
N ARG A 56 -5.33 -7.95 -11.20
CA ARG A 56 -5.34 -6.62 -10.62
C ARG A 56 -4.31 -6.52 -9.49
N LEU A 57 -3.79 -5.31 -9.25
CA LEU A 57 -2.92 -5.04 -8.11
C LEU A 57 -3.46 -3.84 -7.32
N LEU A 58 -3.67 -4.05 -6.02
CA LEU A 58 -4.23 -3.09 -5.09
C LEU A 58 -3.13 -2.53 -4.20
N PHE A 59 -2.88 -1.23 -4.30
CA PHE A 59 -2.03 -0.49 -3.36
C PHE A 59 -2.82 -0.16 -2.10
N ILE A 60 -2.24 -0.44 -0.92
CA ILE A 60 -2.87 -0.15 0.37
C ILE A 60 -1.92 0.70 1.21
N PRO A 61 -2.11 2.02 1.24
CA PRO A 61 -1.36 2.90 2.13
C PRO A 61 -1.70 2.61 3.59
N SER A 62 -0.69 2.23 4.38
CA SER A 62 -0.88 1.96 5.81
C SER A 62 -1.27 3.23 6.56
N ALA A 63 -2.38 3.20 7.32
CA ALA A 63 -2.77 4.36 8.12
C ALA A 63 -1.78 4.58 9.27
N ARG A 64 -1.56 3.56 10.10
CA ARG A 64 -0.71 3.58 11.29
C ARG A 64 0.15 2.32 11.36
N PRO A 65 1.28 2.26 10.63
CA PRO A 65 2.15 1.09 10.62
C PRO A 65 2.75 0.82 12.03
N PRO A 66 2.65 -0.42 12.56
CA PRO A 66 3.01 -0.73 13.95
C PRO A 66 4.51 -0.57 14.24
N HIS A 67 5.36 -0.72 13.23
CA HIS A 67 6.83 -0.75 13.39
C HIS A 67 7.53 0.58 13.05
N LYS A 68 6.77 1.67 12.79
CA LYS A 68 7.36 2.97 12.41
C LYS A 68 7.03 4.06 13.42
N HIS A 69 8.04 4.88 13.75
CA HIS A 69 7.83 6.11 14.51
C HIS A 69 7.01 7.11 13.69
N HIS A 70 5.84 7.50 14.19
CA HIS A 70 4.86 8.32 13.48
C HIS A 70 5.28 9.78 13.25
N ALA A 71 6.32 10.27 13.96
CA ALA A 71 6.72 11.69 13.96
C ALA A 71 7.11 12.28 12.59
N ASN A 72 7.46 11.44 11.60
CA ASN A 72 7.93 11.88 10.28
C ASN A 72 7.13 11.26 9.12
N ILE A 73 5.88 10.84 9.38
CA ILE A 73 5.02 10.25 8.35
C ILE A 73 3.92 11.26 8.04
N SER A 74 3.80 11.62 6.77
CA SER A 74 2.69 12.49 6.30
C SER A 74 1.34 11.84 6.59
N ALA A 75 0.30 12.65 6.77
CA ALA A 75 -1.05 12.17 7.03
C ALA A 75 -1.46 11.09 6.01
N PRO A 76 -2.23 10.08 6.44
CA PRO A 76 -2.64 8.97 5.57
C PRO A 76 -3.32 9.43 4.28
N GLU A 77 -4.11 10.50 4.35
CA GLU A 77 -4.84 11.08 3.22
C GLU A 77 -3.89 11.62 2.15
N HIS A 78 -2.80 12.30 2.54
CA HIS A 78 -1.77 12.73 1.59
C HIS A 78 -1.08 11.56 0.91
N ARG A 79 -0.80 10.49 1.65
CA ARG A 79 -0.12 9.30 1.11
C ARG A 79 -1.03 8.52 0.16
N TYR A 80 -2.32 8.41 0.50
CA TYR A 80 -3.34 7.86 -0.39
C TYR A 80 -3.41 8.64 -1.69
N GLN A 81 -3.53 9.99 -1.60
CA GLN A 81 -3.64 10.85 -2.77
C GLN A 81 -2.40 10.76 -3.66
N MET A 82 -1.20 10.66 -3.09
CA MET A 82 0.03 10.46 -3.86
C MET A 82 0.03 9.09 -4.59
N VAL A 83 -0.46 8.03 -3.96
CA VAL A 83 -0.60 6.71 -4.62
C VAL A 83 -1.61 6.79 -5.75
N GLU A 84 -2.78 7.35 -5.52
CA GLU A 84 -3.82 7.53 -6.55
C GLU A 84 -3.28 8.29 -7.77
N LEU A 85 -2.56 9.40 -7.54
CA LEU A 85 -1.92 10.17 -8.60
C LEU A 85 -0.85 9.39 -9.36
N ALA A 86 -0.11 8.53 -8.65
CA ALA A 86 0.98 7.76 -9.25
C ALA A 86 0.49 6.67 -10.21
N ILE A 87 -0.70 6.11 -9.96
CA ILE A 87 -1.23 4.96 -10.70
C ILE A 87 -2.41 5.29 -11.62
N ARG A 88 -2.87 6.55 -11.66
CA ARG A 88 -4.12 6.96 -12.32
C ARG A 88 -4.24 6.55 -13.78
N ASP A 89 -3.12 6.49 -14.49
CA ASP A 89 -3.08 6.22 -15.93
C ASP A 89 -2.86 4.73 -16.26
N ASP A 90 -2.89 3.86 -15.23
CA ASP A 90 -2.67 2.42 -15.39
C ASP A 90 -3.85 1.61 -14.81
N ALA A 91 -4.69 1.11 -15.71
CA ALA A 91 -5.91 0.36 -15.35
C ALA A 91 -5.64 -0.99 -14.63
N ARG A 92 -4.39 -1.46 -14.57
CA ARG A 92 -3.99 -2.66 -13.83
C ARG A 92 -3.95 -2.44 -12.33
N PHE A 93 -3.79 -1.18 -11.91
CA PHE A 93 -3.52 -0.77 -10.53
C PHE A 93 -4.70 -0.01 -9.94
N GLU A 94 -4.98 -0.29 -8.67
CA GLU A 94 -5.99 0.41 -7.88
C GLU A 94 -5.41 0.80 -6.53
N VAL A 95 -5.99 1.80 -5.89
CA VAL A 95 -5.66 2.18 -4.51
C VAL A 95 -6.87 1.95 -3.60
N SER A 96 -6.62 1.42 -2.40
CA SER A 96 -7.65 1.22 -1.39
C SER A 96 -7.38 2.06 -0.14
N ASP A 97 -8.40 2.65 0.40
CA ASP A 97 -8.43 3.39 1.66
C ASP A 97 -8.79 2.51 2.87
N LEU A 98 -8.82 1.18 2.68
CA LEU A 98 -9.26 0.19 3.67
C LEU A 98 -8.60 0.38 5.05
N GLU A 99 -7.32 0.69 5.09
CA GLU A 99 -6.61 0.92 6.35
C GLU A 99 -6.79 2.35 6.88
N ILE A 100 -7.02 3.33 6.00
CA ILE A 100 -7.16 4.74 6.38
C ILE A 100 -8.39 4.94 7.27
N HIS A 101 -9.49 4.28 6.94
CA HIS A 101 -10.75 4.37 7.69
C HIS A 101 -10.84 3.38 8.86
N ARG A 102 -9.90 2.44 8.98
CA ARG A 102 -9.88 1.49 10.09
C ARG A 102 -9.20 2.10 11.31
N PRO A 103 -9.86 2.12 12.49
CA PRO A 103 -9.24 2.60 13.72
C PRO A 103 -8.12 1.65 14.19
N GLY A 104 -7.10 2.20 14.86
CA GLY A 104 -6.03 1.41 15.45
C GLY A 104 -4.79 1.27 14.54
N LEU A 105 -3.96 0.27 14.82
CA LEU A 105 -2.76 -0.04 14.05
C LEU A 105 -3.09 -0.84 12.79
N SER A 106 -2.30 -0.65 11.76
CA SER A 106 -2.44 -1.36 10.48
C SER A 106 -1.77 -2.72 10.54
N TYR A 107 -2.47 -3.74 11.03
CA TYR A 107 -1.96 -5.12 11.04
C TYR A 107 -2.32 -5.83 9.74
N THR A 108 -1.33 -6.50 9.12
CA THR A 108 -1.47 -7.22 7.85
C THR A 108 -2.57 -8.27 7.89
N VAL A 109 -2.67 -9.06 8.97
CA VAL A 109 -3.69 -10.09 9.12
C VAL A 109 -5.11 -9.52 9.04
N GLU A 110 -5.36 -8.37 9.66
CA GLU A 110 -6.68 -7.72 9.63
C GLU A 110 -7.02 -7.21 8.22
N THR A 111 -6.01 -6.70 7.51
CA THR A 111 -6.17 -6.22 6.12
C THR A 111 -6.47 -7.38 5.17
N LEU A 112 -5.71 -8.49 5.26
CA LEU A 112 -5.94 -9.68 4.45
C LEU A 112 -7.28 -10.34 4.76
N THR A 113 -7.70 -10.40 6.03
CA THR A 113 -9.01 -10.91 6.43
C THR A 113 -10.13 -10.09 5.81
N ALA A 114 -10.04 -8.76 5.86
CA ALA A 114 -11.04 -7.88 5.25
C ALA A 114 -11.10 -8.06 3.73
N LEU A 115 -9.95 -8.16 3.05
CA LEU A 115 -9.88 -8.40 1.61
C LEU A 115 -10.41 -9.78 1.23
N HIS A 116 -10.14 -10.81 2.03
CA HIS A 116 -10.70 -12.14 1.82
C HIS A 116 -12.24 -12.12 1.89
N HIS A 117 -12.82 -11.35 2.81
CA HIS A 117 -14.28 -11.16 2.86
C HIS A 117 -14.83 -10.36 1.67
N LEU A 118 -14.10 -9.35 1.19
CA LEU A 118 -14.55 -8.51 0.08
C LEU A 118 -14.45 -9.20 -1.28
N TYR A 119 -13.36 -9.96 -1.51
CA TYR A 119 -13.05 -10.56 -2.81
C TYR A 119 -13.33 -12.07 -2.88
N GLY A 120 -13.84 -12.66 -1.80
CA GLY A 120 -14.34 -14.04 -1.76
C GLY A 120 -13.28 -15.08 -2.17
N SER A 121 -13.50 -15.75 -3.31
CA SER A 121 -12.65 -16.84 -3.81
C SER A 121 -11.40 -16.38 -4.58
N SER A 122 -11.09 -15.08 -4.62
CA SER A 122 -9.87 -14.58 -5.25
C SER A 122 -8.62 -15.08 -4.53
N SER A 123 -7.60 -15.49 -5.29
CA SER A 123 -6.28 -15.80 -4.74
C SER A 123 -5.55 -14.51 -4.42
N LEU A 124 -5.20 -14.30 -3.15
CA LEU A 124 -4.50 -13.11 -2.69
C LEU A 124 -2.97 -13.32 -2.76
N PHE A 125 -2.26 -12.35 -3.30
CA PHE A 125 -0.80 -12.29 -3.40
C PHE A 125 -0.30 -11.07 -2.64
N PHE A 126 0.23 -11.27 -1.43
CA PHE A 126 0.69 -10.16 -0.58
C PHE A 126 2.17 -9.88 -0.79
N ILE A 127 2.48 -8.64 -1.18
CA ILE A 127 3.81 -8.22 -1.63
C ILE A 127 4.58 -7.58 -0.48
N ILE A 128 5.77 -8.09 -0.21
CA ILE A 128 6.69 -7.57 0.80
C ILE A 128 8.13 -7.49 0.26
N GLY A 129 8.93 -6.62 0.85
CA GLY A 129 10.38 -6.62 0.62
C GLY A 129 11.07 -7.72 1.44
N ALA A 130 12.27 -8.12 1.03
CA ALA A 130 13.09 -9.11 1.73
C ALA A 130 13.41 -8.71 3.19
N ASP A 131 13.53 -7.43 3.50
CA ASP A 131 13.67 -6.90 4.85
C ASP A 131 12.47 -7.24 5.75
N SER A 132 11.26 -7.08 5.23
CA SER A 132 10.03 -7.43 5.95
C SER A 132 9.89 -8.93 6.18
N LEU A 133 10.41 -9.76 5.27
CA LEU A 133 10.44 -11.20 5.46
C LEU A 133 11.32 -11.61 6.66
N LEU A 134 12.44 -10.92 6.89
CA LEU A 134 13.30 -11.20 8.05
C LEU A 134 12.61 -10.95 9.39
N GLU A 135 11.60 -10.10 9.40
CA GLU A 135 10.85 -9.70 10.61
C GLU A 135 9.48 -10.39 10.72
N ILE A 136 9.12 -11.27 9.77
CA ILE A 136 7.77 -11.81 9.64
C ILE A 136 7.29 -12.60 10.87
N ASP A 137 8.22 -13.24 11.60
CA ASP A 137 7.94 -13.94 12.86
C ASP A 137 7.45 -13.00 13.98
N THR A 138 7.73 -11.70 13.85
CA THR A 138 7.31 -10.66 14.82
C THR A 138 5.93 -10.07 14.50
N TRP A 139 5.37 -10.44 13.34
CA TRP A 139 4.07 -9.94 12.93
C TRP A 139 2.94 -10.55 13.77
N ARG A 140 1.83 -9.84 13.82
CA ARG A 140 0.64 -10.36 14.48
C ARG A 140 0.04 -11.50 13.67
N GLU A 141 -0.11 -12.66 14.30
CA GLU A 141 -0.72 -13.86 13.70
C GLU A 141 -0.10 -14.25 12.35
N PRO A 142 1.22 -14.47 12.29
CA PRO A 142 1.90 -14.70 11.03
C PRO A 142 1.41 -15.96 10.30
N ASP A 143 1.04 -17.01 11.02
CA ASP A 143 0.46 -18.23 10.40
C ASP A 143 -0.80 -17.89 9.59
N GLN A 144 -1.70 -17.08 10.16
CA GLN A 144 -2.92 -16.68 9.48
C GLN A 144 -2.64 -15.79 8.25
N VAL A 145 -1.57 -14.99 8.27
CA VAL A 145 -1.14 -14.21 7.10
C VAL A 145 -0.80 -15.16 5.93
N PHE A 146 -0.08 -16.26 6.21
CA PHE A 146 0.26 -17.27 5.19
C PHE A 146 -0.93 -18.13 4.75
N GLU A 147 -1.92 -18.34 5.63
CA GLU A 147 -3.17 -19.03 5.26
C GLU A 147 -4.04 -18.19 4.33
N LEU A 148 -4.03 -16.86 4.49
CA LEU A 148 -4.87 -15.94 3.74
C LEU A 148 -4.29 -15.54 2.38
N ALA A 149 -2.96 -15.56 2.21
CA ALA A 149 -2.33 -15.07 0.99
C ALA A 149 -1.02 -15.80 0.67
N THR A 150 -0.72 -15.92 -0.61
CA THR A 150 0.64 -16.24 -1.09
C THR A 150 1.54 -15.04 -0.83
N ILE A 151 2.64 -15.23 -0.11
CA ILE A 151 3.58 -14.15 0.18
C ILE A 151 4.56 -14.00 -0.98
N VAL A 152 4.51 -12.84 -1.63
CA VAL A 152 5.43 -12.48 -2.73
C VAL A 152 6.55 -11.62 -2.17
N VAL A 153 7.77 -12.12 -2.27
CA VAL A 153 8.95 -11.45 -1.73
C VAL A 153 9.79 -10.86 -2.85
N VAL A 154 10.05 -9.56 -2.74
CA VAL A 154 10.94 -8.82 -3.64
C VAL A 154 12.32 -8.73 -3.01
N PRO A 155 13.36 -9.24 -3.68
CA PRO A 155 14.74 -9.10 -3.22
C PRO A 155 15.13 -7.62 -3.06
N ARG A 156 16.02 -7.34 -2.11
CA ARG A 156 16.66 -6.04 -1.95
C ARG A 156 18.17 -6.19 -1.91
N PRO A 157 18.93 -5.25 -2.50
CA PRO A 157 20.38 -5.23 -2.40
C PRO A 157 20.84 -5.33 -0.94
N GLY A 158 21.78 -6.22 -0.67
CA GLY A 158 22.35 -6.41 0.67
C GLY A 158 21.46 -7.18 1.68
N VAL A 159 20.26 -7.60 1.29
CA VAL A 159 19.37 -8.40 2.14
C VAL A 159 19.33 -9.84 1.66
N ASP A 160 19.85 -10.75 2.47
CA ASP A 160 19.79 -12.19 2.21
C ASP A 160 18.46 -12.75 2.74
N ALA A 161 17.48 -12.84 1.87
CA ALA A 161 16.15 -13.39 2.19
C ALA A 161 16.21 -14.86 2.66
N TYR A 162 17.27 -15.59 2.31
CA TYR A 162 17.45 -16.99 2.75
C TYR A 162 17.83 -17.11 4.23
N LYS A 163 18.22 -16.02 4.87
CA LYS A 163 18.47 -15.97 6.33
C LYS A 163 17.18 -15.87 7.15
N ALA A 164 16.05 -15.57 6.53
CA ALA A 164 14.78 -15.61 7.23
C ALA A 164 14.56 -17.00 7.83
N ASN A 165 14.15 -17.05 9.09
CA ASN A 165 13.80 -18.30 9.77
C ASN A 165 12.44 -18.77 9.24
N VAL A 166 12.46 -19.60 8.19
CA VAL A 166 11.29 -19.74 7.35
C VAL A 166 10.65 -21.11 7.54
N ARG A 167 9.81 -21.21 8.55
CA ARG A 167 8.88 -22.35 8.63
C ARG A 167 7.86 -22.35 7.47
N TRP A 168 7.71 -21.23 6.76
CA TRP A 168 6.79 -21.06 5.61
C TRP A 168 7.51 -20.96 4.26
N ARG A 169 8.75 -21.42 4.17
CA ARG A 169 9.59 -21.27 2.95
C ARG A 169 8.89 -21.76 1.67
N ASP A 170 8.15 -22.86 1.76
CA ASP A 170 7.44 -23.44 0.62
C ASP A 170 6.18 -22.63 0.20
N GLN A 171 5.79 -21.64 0.99
CA GLN A 171 4.65 -20.75 0.74
C GLN A 171 5.06 -19.36 0.27
N ILE A 172 6.37 -19.16 0.05
CA ILE A 172 6.93 -17.88 -0.39
C ILE A 172 7.25 -17.96 -1.88
N LEU A 173 6.80 -16.96 -2.62
CA LEU A 173 7.15 -16.77 -4.01
C LEU A 173 8.20 -15.65 -4.12
N MET A 174 9.44 -16.00 -4.44
CA MET A 174 10.50 -15.02 -4.73
C MET A 174 10.32 -14.49 -6.14
N VAL A 175 10.12 -13.18 -6.28
CA VAL A 175 9.96 -12.53 -7.58
C VAL A 175 11.14 -11.59 -7.81
N PRO A 176 12.03 -11.93 -8.76
CA PRO A 176 13.12 -11.03 -9.12
C PRO A 176 12.58 -9.75 -9.73
N SER A 177 13.18 -8.63 -9.36
CA SER A 177 12.87 -7.31 -9.93
C SER A 177 14.17 -6.57 -10.24
N PRO A 178 14.15 -5.59 -11.16
CA PRO A 178 15.28 -4.70 -11.35
C PRO A 178 15.73 -4.07 -10.03
N GLU A 179 17.01 -4.01 -9.78
CA GLU A 179 17.55 -3.32 -8.63
C GLU A 179 17.43 -1.81 -8.84
N VAL A 180 16.60 -1.18 -8.01
CA VAL A 180 16.37 0.25 -8.04
C VAL A 180 16.65 0.82 -6.66
N ASP A 181 17.76 1.57 -6.56
CA ASP A 181 18.16 2.24 -5.31
C ASP A 181 17.45 3.59 -5.16
N ILE A 182 16.13 3.54 -4.98
CA ILE A 182 15.30 4.71 -4.67
C ILE A 182 14.59 4.45 -3.35
N SER A 183 14.75 5.36 -2.38
CA SER A 183 14.07 5.27 -1.11
C SER A 183 13.20 6.50 -0.81
N SER A 184 12.04 6.27 -0.19
CA SER A 184 11.19 7.36 0.31
C SER A 184 11.94 8.27 1.30
N THR A 185 12.88 7.72 2.08
CA THR A 185 13.68 8.49 3.03
C THR A 185 14.60 9.48 2.33
N ASP A 186 15.28 9.04 1.25
CA ASP A 186 16.15 9.94 0.51
C ASP A 186 15.37 10.98 -0.27
N ILE A 187 14.19 10.63 -0.78
CA ILE A 187 13.28 11.60 -1.41
C ILE A 187 12.91 12.70 -0.43
N ARG A 188 12.52 12.36 0.81
CA ARG A 188 12.17 13.36 1.83
C ARG A 188 13.36 14.27 2.17
N LYS A 189 14.56 13.69 2.36
CA LYS A 189 15.79 14.48 2.59
C LYS A 189 16.11 15.43 1.44
N ARG A 190 15.92 14.99 0.18
CA ARG A 190 16.11 15.84 -0.99
C ARG A 190 15.14 17.00 -1.02
N VAL A 191 13.86 16.77 -0.73
CA VAL A 191 12.85 17.85 -0.65
C VAL A 191 13.20 18.82 0.46
N GLU A 192 13.58 18.34 1.64
CA GLU A 192 14.01 19.17 2.77
C GLU A 192 15.22 20.05 2.43
N ALA A 193 16.16 19.50 1.64
CA ALA A 193 17.35 20.20 1.16
C ALA A 193 17.09 21.07 -0.11
N GLY A 194 15.86 21.16 -0.59
CA GLY A 194 15.52 21.91 -1.82
C GLY A 194 16.07 21.27 -3.11
N GLN A 195 16.42 19.98 -3.09
CA GLN A 195 16.95 19.26 -4.25
C GLN A 195 15.84 18.67 -5.12
N GLN A 196 16.16 18.47 -6.41
CA GLN A 196 15.22 17.90 -7.38
C GLN A 196 14.87 16.44 -7.10
N ILE A 197 13.60 16.08 -7.31
CA ILE A 197 13.09 14.69 -7.19
C ILE A 197 12.36 14.21 -8.45
N GLN A 198 12.44 14.96 -9.53
CA GLN A 198 11.67 14.84 -10.77
C GLN A 198 11.61 13.42 -11.35
N TYR A 199 12.71 12.65 -11.29
CA TYR A 199 12.76 11.29 -11.86
C TYR A 199 12.63 10.18 -10.79
N LEU A 200 12.60 10.58 -9.53
CA LEU A 200 12.47 9.63 -8.42
C LEU A 200 11.02 9.29 -8.12
N VAL A 201 10.10 10.21 -8.44
CA VAL A 201 8.65 10.06 -8.30
C VAL A 201 7.95 10.40 -9.61
N PRO A 202 6.72 9.92 -9.85
CA PRO A 202 5.90 10.40 -10.96
C PRO A 202 5.69 11.90 -10.90
N HIS A 203 5.58 12.54 -12.06
CA HIS A 203 5.44 14.01 -12.14
C HIS A 203 4.27 14.56 -11.33
N GLN A 204 3.13 13.87 -11.33
CA GLN A 204 1.95 14.27 -10.58
C GLN A 204 2.18 14.20 -9.05
N VAL A 205 3.00 13.25 -8.60
CA VAL A 205 3.39 13.11 -7.18
C VAL A 205 4.36 14.24 -6.79
N GLU A 206 5.32 14.58 -7.65
CA GLU A 206 6.23 15.72 -7.42
C GLU A 206 5.45 17.03 -7.30
N ALA A 207 4.51 17.28 -8.23
CA ALA A 207 3.64 18.45 -8.20
C ALA A 207 2.85 18.52 -6.89
N TYR A 208 2.23 17.40 -6.49
CA TYR A 208 1.46 17.31 -5.25
C TYR A 208 2.30 17.59 -3.99
N ILE A 209 3.51 17.03 -3.90
CA ILE A 209 4.44 17.29 -2.79
C ILE A 209 4.76 18.78 -2.69
N ARG A 210 5.05 19.42 -3.82
CA ARG A 210 5.37 20.85 -3.89
C ARG A 210 4.19 21.75 -3.49
N GLU A 211 3.00 21.47 -4.03
CA GLU A 211 1.78 22.27 -3.82
C GLU A 211 1.28 22.19 -2.37
N ASN A 212 1.44 21.03 -1.74
CA ASN A 212 1.04 20.83 -0.34
C ASN A 212 2.18 21.09 0.66
N GLY A 213 3.36 21.52 0.21
CA GLY A 213 4.49 21.83 1.08
C GLY A 213 5.01 20.65 1.88
N LEU A 214 4.76 19.42 1.42
CA LEU A 214 5.15 18.19 2.14
C LEU A 214 6.68 18.07 2.24
N TYR A 215 7.15 17.52 3.36
CA TYR A 215 8.56 17.19 3.63
C TYR A 215 9.51 18.41 3.71
N LYS A 216 9.01 19.63 3.85
CA LYS A 216 9.82 20.82 4.09
C LYS A 216 10.10 20.99 5.58
N SER A 217 11.29 21.47 5.93
CA SER A 217 11.61 21.85 7.32
C SER A 217 10.63 22.96 7.79
N GLY A 218 9.82 22.66 8.83
CA GLY A 218 8.86 23.60 9.40
C GLY A 218 7.43 23.51 8.89
N GLY A 219 7.08 22.53 8.05
CA GLY A 219 5.70 22.20 7.66
C GLY A 219 5.24 20.95 8.40
N ASN A 220 4.38 21.13 9.39
CA ASN A 220 3.52 20.09 9.98
C ASN A 220 2.17 20.15 9.28
#